data_f19dcc1d9e077ab5280739bc63b33dc0
#
_entry.id   f19dcc1d9e077ab5280739bc63b33dc0
#
_cell.length_a   1.000
_cell.length_b   1.000
_cell.length_c   1.000
_cell.angle_alpha   90.00
_cell.angle_beta   90.00
_cell.angle_gamma   90.00
#
_symmetry.space_group_name_H-M   'P 1'
#
loop_
_entity.id
_entity.type
_entity.pdbx_description
1 polymer ?
#
loop_
_entity_poly.entity_id
_entity_poly.type
_entity_poly.pdbx_seq_one_letter_code
_entity_poly.pdbx_strand_id
1 'polypeptide(L)'
;LLVKLARVDKDSYVWDFATGSAGLLVAAMNEMIIDAKAKITSPLELEQKQLKIKAEQLLGLEVLSNIYMLAILNMILMGDGSSNILNKDSLLDFDGKYGFGKTDEKFPATAFVLNPPYSAEGNGMIFVEKALSMMDRGYAAIIIQNSAGNGKAKDLNKKILAKNTLLASIKMPIDLFIGKSSVQT
;
A
#
# COMPACT_ATOMS: atom_id res chain seq x y z
N LEU A 1 2.39 -10.04 -7.33
CA LEU A 1 2.27 -9.26 -8.58
C LEU A 1 2.23 -7.76 -8.30
N LEU A 2 1.25 -7.26 -7.51
CA LEU A 2 1.02 -5.82 -7.29
C LEU A 2 2.26 -5.09 -6.77
N VAL A 3 2.92 -5.65 -5.76
CA VAL A 3 4.15 -5.12 -5.15
C VAL A 3 5.28 -4.98 -6.19
N LYS A 4 5.41 -5.95 -7.10
CA LYS A 4 6.42 -5.89 -8.19
C LYS A 4 6.07 -4.82 -9.23
N LEU A 5 4.80 -4.62 -9.52
CA LEU A 5 4.34 -3.54 -10.41
C LEU A 5 4.61 -2.17 -9.79
N ALA A 6 4.50 -2.03 -8.47
CA ALA A 6 4.88 -0.84 -7.72
C ALA A 6 6.41 -0.67 -7.59
N ARG A 7 7.21 -1.54 -8.22
CA ARG A 7 8.68 -1.53 -8.20
C ARG A 7 9.28 -1.47 -6.79
N VAL A 8 8.66 -2.18 -5.85
CA VAL A 8 9.14 -2.24 -4.48
C VAL A 8 10.48 -2.96 -4.44
N ASP A 9 11.44 -2.35 -3.79
CA ASP A 9 12.80 -2.84 -3.53
C ASP A 9 13.19 -2.59 -2.07
N LYS A 10 14.41 -2.99 -1.66
CA LYS A 10 14.91 -2.83 -0.29
C LYS A 10 14.88 -1.39 0.25
N ASP A 11 14.91 -0.39 -0.64
CA ASP A 11 14.97 1.02 -0.26
C ASP A 11 13.63 1.74 -0.35
N SER A 12 12.60 1.04 -0.79
CA SER A 12 11.24 1.57 -0.91
C SER A 12 10.61 1.85 0.45
N TYR A 13 9.79 2.88 0.52
CA TYR A 13 8.87 3.16 1.62
C TYR A 13 7.44 2.93 1.10
N VAL A 14 6.78 1.93 1.64
CA VAL A 14 5.52 1.42 1.11
C VAL A 14 4.37 1.76 2.05
N TRP A 15 3.32 2.37 1.53
CA TRP A 15 2.08 2.54 2.26
C TRP A 15 0.87 1.89 1.58
N ASP A 16 -0.15 1.61 2.41
CA ASP A 16 -1.43 1.05 2.01
C ASP A 16 -2.55 1.74 2.80
N PHE A 17 -3.46 2.42 2.10
CA PHE A 17 -4.50 3.27 2.70
C PHE A 17 -5.79 2.52 3.07
N ALA A 18 -5.89 1.25 2.75
CA ALA A 18 -6.98 0.37 3.12
C ALA A 18 -6.41 -1.05 3.34
N THR A 19 -5.57 -1.15 4.37
CA THR A 19 -4.63 -2.28 4.52
C THR A 19 -5.33 -3.61 4.81
N GLY A 20 -6.58 -3.58 5.27
CA GLY A 20 -7.29 -4.80 5.62
C GLY A 20 -6.50 -5.63 6.63
N SER A 21 -6.28 -6.90 6.34
CA SER A 21 -5.43 -7.79 7.15
C SER A 21 -3.92 -7.64 6.89
N ALA A 22 -3.47 -6.57 6.27
CA ALA A 22 -2.08 -6.26 5.91
C ALA A 22 -1.43 -7.20 4.88
N GLY A 23 -2.20 -7.93 4.09
CA GLY A 23 -1.66 -8.87 3.11
C GLY A 23 -0.72 -8.24 2.07
N LEU A 24 -1.02 -7.02 1.60
CA LEU A 24 -0.16 -6.30 0.64
C LEU A 24 1.13 -5.80 1.31
N LEU A 25 1.07 -5.34 2.57
CA LEU A 25 2.26 -4.92 3.32
C LEU A 25 3.18 -6.10 3.64
N VAL A 26 2.63 -7.25 4.02
CA VAL A 26 3.41 -8.49 4.18
C VAL A 26 4.09 -8.87 2.87
N ALA A 27 3.39 -8.81 1.75
CA ALA A 27 3.97 -9.07 0.44
C ALA A 27 5.08 -8.07 0.08
N ALA A 28 4.91 -6.79 0.42
CA ALA A 28 5.91 -5.75 0.23
C ALA A 28 7.15 -6.01 1.09
N MET A 29 6.97 -6.29 2.38
CA MET A 29 8.06 -6.64 3.30
C MET A 29 8.89 -7.82 2.79
N ASN A 30 8.23 -8.87 2.34
CA ASN A 30 8.91 -10.05 1.80
C ASN A 30 9.73 -9.72 0.54
N GLU A 31 9.17 -8.93 -0.40
CA GLU A 31 9.89 -8.52 -1.61
C GLU A 31 11.12 -7.66 -1.27
N MET A 32 10.98 -6.72 -0.32
CA MET A 32 12.08 -5.88 0.18
C MET A 32 13.19 -6.71 0.83
N ILE A 33 12.84 -7.70 1.63
CA ILE A 33 13.81 -8.61 2.28
C ILE A 33 14.52 -9.48 1.23
N ILE A 34 13.81 -9.98 0.23
CA ILE A 34 14.38 -10.77 -0.87
C ILE A 34 15.40 -9.91 -1.63
N ASP A 35 15.02 -8.66 -1.98
CA ASP A 35 15.90 -7.73 -2.68
C ASP A 35 17.14 -7.36 -1.84
N ALA A 36 16.95 -7.13 -0.53
CA ALA A 36 18.05 -6.87 0.40
C ALA A 36 19.05 -8.04 0.45
N LYS A 37 18.55 -9.28 0.57
CA LYS A 37 19.39 -10.49 0.56
C LYS A 37 20.17 -10.67 -0.73
N ALA A 38 19.58 -10.26 -1.86
CA ALA A 38 20.24 -10.37 -3.16
C ALA A 38 21.34 -9.31 -3.39
N LYS A 39 21.24 -8.15 -2.73
CA LYS A 39 22.11 -6.99 -2.97
C LYS A 39 23.11 -6.69 -1.86
N ILE A 40 22.86 -7.14 -0.65
CA ILE A 40 23.72 -6.87 0.53
C ILE A 40 24.51 -8.14 0.88
N THR A 41 25.82 -8.05 0.81
CA THR A 41 26.72 -9.19 1.07
C THR A 41 27.19 -9.26 2.52
N SER A 42 27.23 -8.12 3.22
CA SER A 42 27.61 -8.05 4.63
C SER A 42 26.48 -8.55 5.53
N PRO A 43 26.68 -9.59 6.36
CA PRO A 43 25.65 -10.09 7.27
C PRO A 43 25.11 -9.02 8.24
N LEU A 44 26.00 -8.18 8.79
CA LEU A 44 25.62 -7.11 9.71
C LEU A 44 24.77 -6.04 9.04
N GLU A 45 25.15 -5.59 7.83
CA GLU A 45 24.38 -4.62 7.07
C GLU A 45 23.03 -5.19 6.64
N LEU A 46 22.97 -6.47 6.30
CA LEU A 46 21.74 -7.14 5.95
C LEU A 46 20.76 -7.19 7.14
N GLU A 47 21.25 -7.55 8.32
CA GLU A 47 20.45 -7.55 9.55
C GLU A 47 19.90 -6.15 9.86
N GLN A 48 20.77 -5.13 9.84
CA GLN A 48 20.35 -3.73 10.03
C GLN A 48 19.30 -3.29 9.01
N LYS A 49 19.48 -3.68 7.74
CA LYS A 49 18.52 -3.36 6.68
C LYS A 49 17.16 -4.03 6.91
N GLN A 50 17.16 -5.30 7.31
CA GLN A 50 15.91 -6.01 7.62
C GLN A 50 15.17 -5.38 8.80
N LEU A 51 15.89 -4.98 9.85
CA LEU A 51 15.32 -4.25 10.98
C LEU A 51 14.72 -2.92 10.53
N LYS A 52 15.41 -2.16 9.68
CA LYS A 52 14.90 -0.89 9.14
C LYS A 52 13.66 -1.07 8.28
N ILE A 53 13.63 -2.09 7.41
CA ILE A 53 12.45 -2.41 6.60
C ILE A 53 11.23 -2.60 7.51
N LYS A 54 11.37 -3.41 8.54
CA LYS A 54 10.29 -3.73 9.48
C LYS A 54 9.87 -2.55 10.34
N ALA A 55 10.83 -1.80 10.86
CA ALA A 55 10.55 -0.71 11.80
C ALA A 55 10.07 0.59 11.14
N GLU A 56 10.46 0.86 9.88
CA GLU A 56 10.32 2.20 9.32
C GLU A 56 9.74 2.27 7.89
N GLN A 57 9.85 1.20 7.10
CA GLN A 57 9.62 1.30 5.65
C GLN A 57 8.22 0.84 5.21
N LEU A 58 7.36 0.47 6.14
CA LEU A 58 6.00 0.03 5.88
C LEU A 58 5.02 0.88 6.69
N LEU A 59 3.90 1.28 6.08
CA LEU A 59 2.83 2.00 6.76
C LEU A 59 1.47 1.58 6.21
N GLY A 60 0.57 1.14 7.09
CA GLY A 60 -0.79 0.77 6.75
C GLY A 60 -1.82 1.57 7.52
N LEU A 61 -2.97 1.83 6.89
CA LEU A 61 -4.11 2.44 7.53
C LEU A 61 -5.33 1.53 7.43
N GLU A 62 -6.04 1.36 8.54
CA GLU A 62 -7.27 0.59 8.62
C GLU A 62 -8.24 1.27 9.58
N VAL A 63 -9.43 1.58 9.09
CA VAL A 63 -10.45 2.31 9.86
C VAL A 63 -11.22 1.41 10.82
N LEU A 64 -11.42 0.14 10.45
CA LEU A 64 -12.16 -0.82 11.26
C LEU A 64 -11.26 -1.45 12.33
N SER A 65 -11.53 -1.15 13.61
CA SER A 65 -10.67 -1.56 14.72
C SER A 65 -10.47 -3.08 14.84
N ASN A 66 -11.48 -3.88 14.52
CA ASN A 66 -11.36 -5.35 14.52
C ASN A 66 -10.43 -5.84 13.39
N ILE A 67 -10.47 -5.24 12.22
CA ILE A 67 -9.60 -5.57 11.08
C ILE A 67 -8.19 -5.02 11.33
N TYR A 68 -8.07 -3.83 11.91
CA TYR A 68 -6.80 -3.26 12.37
C TYR A 68 -6.06 -4.24 13.33
N MET A 69 -6.77 -4.81 14.32
CA MET A 69 -6.17 -5.81 15.23
C MET A 69 -5.69 -7.04 14.47
N LEU A 70 -6.46 -7.49 13.48
CA LEU A 70 -6.06 -8.62 12.62
C LEU A 70 -4.82 -8.28 11.79
N ALA A 71 -4.73 -7.05 11.26
CA ALA A 71 -3.56 -6.58 10.53
C ALA A 71 -2.30 -6.61 11.40
N ILE A 72 -2.37 -6.07 12.62
CA ILE A 72 -1.25 -6.12 13.58
C ILE A 72 -0.83 -7.55 13.87
N LEU A 73 -1.77 -8.44 14.19
CA LEU A 73 -1.46 -9.85 14.47
C LEU A 73 -0.79 -10.52 13.27
N ASN A 74 -1.28 -10.26 12.06
CA ASN A 74 -0.69 -10.82 10.84
C ASN A 74 0.75 -10.32 10.61
N MET A 75 0.99 -9.02 10.78
CA MET A 75 2.35 -8.45 10.66
C MET A 75 3.31 -9.06 11.69
N ILE A 76 2.89 -9.15 12.97
CA ILE A 76 3.69 -9.77 14.04
C ILE A 76 4.01 -11.23 13.70
N LEU A 77 3.02 -12.03 13.29
CA LEU A 77 3.20 -13.43 12.92
C LEU A 77 4.16 -13.61 11.73
N MET A 78 4.18 -12.64 10.82
CA MET A 78 5.11 -12.62 9.68
C MET A 78 6.49 -12.04 10.02
N GLY A 79 6.74 -11.76 11.30
CA GLY A 79 8.06 -11.35 11.81
C GLY A 79 8.36 -9.87 11.65
N ASP A 80 7.34 -9.04 11.51
CA ASP A 80 7.50 -7.57 11.47
C ASP A 80 7.95 -7.01 12.83
N GLY A 81 7.49 -7.59 13.94
CA GLY A 81 7.89 -7.23 15.31
C GLY A 81 7.41 -5.87 15.81
N SER A 82 7.18 -4.90 14.94
CA SER A 82 6.62 -3.59 15.25
C SER A 82 5.84 -3.11 14.02
N SER A 83 4.54 -3.24 14.04
CA SER A 83 3.74 -2.87 12.88
C SER A 83 3.42 -1.37 12.88
N ASN A 84 3.78 -0.69 11.82
CA ASN A 84 3.32 0.66 11.53
C ASN A 84 1.92 0.61 10.88
N ILE A 85 0.97 0.02 11.59
CA ILE A 85 -0.44 0.06 11.18
C ILE A 85 -1.15 1.08 12.07
N LEU A 86 -1.89 2.00 11.46
CA LEU A 86 -2.63 3.03 12.15
C LEU A 86 -4.14 2.74 12.07
N ASN A 87 -4.82 2.75 13.22
CA ASN A 87 -6.29 2.71 13.25
C ASN A 87 -6.83 4.13 13.00
N LYS A 88 -6.85 4.54 11.72
CA LYS A 88 -7.28 5.87 11.28
C LYS A 88 -8.06 5.79 9.98
N ASP A 89 -8.93 6.76 9.78
CA ASP A 89 -9.49 7.01 8.45
C ASP A 89 -8.42 7.68 7.58
N SER A 90 -8.00 6.97 6.53
CA SER A 90 -6.96 7.45 5.62
C SER A 90 -7.38 8.68 4.80
N LEU A 91 -8.69 8.89 4.61
CA LEU A 91 -9.22 10.03 3.86
C LEU A 91 -9.39 11.27 4.74
N LEU A 92 -9.85 11.08 6.00
CA LEU A 92 -10.23 12.18 6.90
C LEU A 92 -9.12 12.54 7.89
N ASP A 93 -8.45 11.53 8.50
CA ASP A 93 -7.61 11.73 9.67
C ASP A 93 -6.11 11.58 9.42
N PHE A 94 -5.72 11.13 8.21
CA PHE A 94 -4.32 10.90 7.90
C PHE A 94 -3.67 12.12 7.24
N ASP A 95 -2.57 12.57 7.83
CA ASP A 95 -1.79 13.75 7.43
C ASP A 95 -0.45 13.41 6.75
N GLY A 96 -0.18 12.12 6.47
CA GLY A 96 1.04 11.67 5.82
C GLY A 96 2.20 11.40 6.77
N LYS A 97 1.98 11.45 8.07
CA LYS A 97 3.03 11.23 9.07
C LYS A 97 3.05 9.80 9.59
N TYR A 98 4.19 9.42 10.15
CA TYR A 98 4.29 8.18 10.93
C TYR A 98 3.29 8.19 12.11
N GLY A 99 2.92 6.99 12.56
CA GLY A 99 2.36 6.80 13.89
C GLY A 99 3.46 6.64 14.95
N PHE A 100 3.12 6.03 16.03
CA PHE A 100 3.95 5.56 17.14
C PHE A 100 5.42 6.03 17.16
N GLY A 101 5.75 6.97 18.08
CA GLY A 101 7.12 7.40 18.32
C GLY A 101 7.74 8.36 17.31
N LYS A 102 7.17 8.45 16.09
CA LYS A 102 7.61 9.36 15.03
C LYS A 102 6.44 10.22 14.49
N THR A 103 5.57 10.66 15.37
CA THR A 103 4.30 11.31 15.02
C THR A 103 4.43 12.61 14.24
N ASP A 104 5.58 13.28 14.33
CA ASP A 104 5.84 14.54 13.64
C ASP A 104 6.62 14.37 12.33
N GLU A 105 7.11 13.16 12.04
CA GLU A 105 7.86 12.89 10.82
C GLU A 105 6.94 12.46 9.68
N LYS A 106 7.10 13.09 8.51
CA LYS A 106 6.41 12.68 7.28
C LYS A 106 6.91 11.29 6.85
N PHE A 107 6.00 10.38 6.54
CA PHE A 107 6.35 9.11 5.92
C PHE A 107 6.80 9.35 4.48
N PRO A 108 8.05 9.02 4.11
CA PRO A 108 8.62 9.36 2.80
C PRO A 108 8.23 8.32 1.74
N ALA A 109 6.93 8.13 1.50
CA ALA A 109 6.41 7.09 0.63
C ALA A 109 7.00 7.18 -0.79
N THR A 110 7.51 6.06 -1.28
CA THR A 110 7.99 5.86 -2.65
C THR A 110 7.24 4.77 -3.40
N ALA A 111 6.45 3.98 -2.70
CA ALA A 111 5.58 2.99 -3.29
C ALA A 111 4.20 3.00 -2.61
N PHE A 112 3.16 2.90 -3.42
CA PHE A 112 1.78 2.81 -2.98
C PHE A 112 1.15 1.55 -3.54
N VAL A 113 0.61 0.71 -2.66
CA VAL A 113 -0.16 -0.48 -3.02
C VAL A 113 -1.55 -0.38 -2.41
N LEU A 114 -2.57 -0.81 -3.15
CA LEU A 114 -3.94 -0.65 -2.68
C LEU A 114 -4.89 -1.70 -3.28
N ASN A 115 -5.73 -2.23 -2.43
CA ASN A 115 -6.98 -2.89 -2.79
C ASN A 115 -8.12 -2.14 -2.08
N PRO A 116 -8.71 -1.10 -2.70
CA PRO A 116 -9.63 -0.19 -2.02
C PRO A 116 -10.99 -0.82 -1.74
N PRO A 117 -11.75 -0.28 -0.78
CA PRO A 117 -13.17 -0.58 -0.66
C PRO A 117 -13.94 -0.02 -1.87
N TYR A 118 -14.47 -0.90 -2.71
CA TYR A 118 -15.13 -0.53 -3.97
C TYR A 118 -16.46 0.22 -3.79
N SER A 119 -16.99 0.26 -2.57
CA SER A 119 -18.15 1.10 -2.21
C SER A 119 -17.81 2.57 -2.03
N ALA A 120 -16.53 2.92 -1.90
CA ALA A 120 -16.09 4.30 -1.74
C ALA A 120 -16.22 5.11 -3.03
N GLU A 121 -16.11 6.42 -2.93
CA GLU A 121 -16.21 7.36 -4.04
C GLU A 121 -15.29 6.97 -5.21
N GLY A 122 -15.84 7.02 -6.41
CA GLY A 122 -15.12 6.62 -7.62
C GLY A 122 -14.67 5.16 -7.62
N ASN A 123 -15.39 4.26 -6.92
CA ASN A 123 -15.01 2.86 -6.71
C ASN A 123 -13.61 2.72 -6.09
N GLY A 124 -13.32 3.57 -5.10
CA GLY A 124 -12.05 3.59 -4.38
C GLY A 124 -10.98 4.50 -4.97
N MET A 125 -11.23 5.17 -6.11
CA MET A 125 -10.26 6.10 -6.70
C MET A 125 -9.96 7.33 -5.83
N ILE A 126 -10.85 7.67 -4.88
CA ILE A 126 -10.61 8.73 -3.88
C ILE A 126 -9.36 8.43 -3.04
N PHE A 127 -9.12 7.17 -2.65
CA PHE A 127 -7.91 6.77 -1.93
C PHE A 127 -6.64 6.95 -2.77
N VAL A 128 -6.75 6.70 -4.07
CA VAL A 128 -5.64 6.87 -5.01
C VAL A 128 -5.28 8.33 -5.16
N GLU A 129 -6.27 9.19 -5.34
CA GLU A 129 -6.07 10.64 -5.42
C GLU A 129 -5.41 11.17 -4.14
N LYS A 130 -5.93 10.80 -2.97
CA LYS A 130 -5.40 11.20 -1.67
C LYS A 130 -3.94 10.75 -1.50
N ALA A 131 -3.63 9.46 -1.72
CA ALA A 131 -2.29 8.92 -1.53
C ALA A 131 -1.27 9.56 -2.47
N LEU A 132 -1.60 9.67 -3.76
CA LEU A 132 -0.69 10.28 -4.75
C LEU A 132 -0.50 11.78 -4.53
N SER A 133 -1.49 12.48 -3.98
CA SER A 133 -1.34 13.90 -3.64
C SER A 133 -0.33 14.15 -2.50
N MET A 134 -0.05 13.13 -1.69
CA MET A 134 0.86 13.18 -0.55
C MET A 134 2.25 12.59 -0.87
N MET A 135 2.41 11.92 -2.01
CA MET A 135 3.69 11.40 -2.48
C MET A 135 4.43 12.44 -3.32
N ASP A 136 5.72 12.62 -3.05
CA ASP A 136 6.55 13.51 -3.87
C ASP A 136 6.96 12.83 -5.18
N ARG A 137 7.25 11.52 -5.13
CA ARG A 137 7.63 10.68 -6.27
C ARG A 137 7.45 9.20 -5.91
N GLY A 138 7.38 8.35 -6.93
CA GLY A 138 7.33 6.89 -6.72
C GLY A 138 6.40 6.19 -7.68
N TYR A 139 6.02 4.97 -7.33
CA TYR A 139 5.16 4.12 -8.13
C TYR A 139 3.95 3.69 -7.32
N ALA A 140 2.81 3.59 -8.01
CA ALA A 140 1.58 3.06 -7.43
C ALA A 140 1.10 1.86 -8.24
N ALA A 141 0.62 0.84 -7.55
CA ALA A 141 -0.07 -0.30 -8.15
C ALA A 141 -1.34 -0.60 -7.36
N ILE A 142 -2.46 -0.59 -8.03
CA ILE A 142 -3.79 -0.66 -7.43
C ILE A 142 -4.66 -1.69 -8.14
N ILE A 143 -5.45 -2.42 -7.36
CA ILE A 143 -6.53 -3.25 -7.87
C ILE A 143 -7.80 -2.42 -7.87
N ILE A 144 -8.41 -2.24 -9.05
CA ILE A 144 -9.63 -1.45 -9.19
C ILE A 144 -10.69 -2.25 -9.95
N GLN A 145 -11.95 -1.91 -9.74
CA GLN A 145 -13.02 -2.43 -10.59
C GLN A 145 -12.93 -1.83 -11.98
N ASN A 146 -13.31 -2.60 -13.01
CA ASN A 146 -13.35 -2.13 -14.39
C ASN A 146 -14.17 -0.83 -14.54
N SER A 147 -15.24 -0.68 -13.74
CA SER A 147 -16.08 0.54 -13.69
C SER A 147 -15.35 1.78 -13.15
N ALA A 148 -14.24 1.64 -12.44
CA ALA A 148 -13.42 2.77 -11.98
C ALA A 148 -12.70 3.48 -13.14
N GLY A 149 -12.46 2.79 -14.26
CA GLY A 149 -11.92 3.39 -15.49
C GLY A 149 -12.97 4.21 -16.26
N ASN A 150 -14.26 3.98 -15.98
CA ASN A 150 -15.37 4.54 -16.74
C ASN A 150 -16.36 5.30 -15.82
N GLY A 151 -16.73 6.52 -16.19
CA GLY A 151 -17.88 7.23 -15.63
C GLY A 151 -17.76 7.65 -14.16
N LYS A 152 -17.96 6.77 -13.20
CA LYS A 152 -18.04 7.09 -11.75
C LYS A 152 -16.77 7.75 -11.17
N ALA A 153 -15.60 7.43 -11.70
CA ALA A 153 -14.33 8.00 -11.25
C ALA A 153 -13.75 9.05 -12.20
N LYS A 154 -14.52 9.51 -13.19
CA LYS A 154 -14.03 10.37 -14.28
C LYS A 154 -13.28 11.62 -13.78
N ASP A 155 -13.83 12.31 -12.80
CA ASP A 155 -13.23 13.57 -12.31
C ASP A 155 -12.02 13.30 -11.41
N LEU A 156 -12.05 12.24 -10.61
CA LEU A 156 -10.87 11.78 -9.85
C LEU A 156 -9.75 11.33 -10.79
N ASN A 157 -10.08 10.55 -11.83
CA ASN A 157 -9.10 10.10 -12.83
C ASN A 157 -8.45 11.29 -13.56
N LYS A 158 -9.23 12.33 -13.91
CA LYS A 158 -8.67 13.56 -14.49
C LYS A 158 -7.69 14.26 -13.54
N LYS A 159 -8.03 14.39 -12.26
CA LYS A 159 -7.14 15.00 -11.24
C LYS A 159 -5.86 14.19 -11.08
N ILE A 160 -5.97 12.87 -11.01
CA ILE A 160 -4.82 11.97 -10.87
C ILE A 160 -3.92 12.09 -12.09
N LEU A 161 -4.47 11.97 -13.30
CA LEU A 161 -3.71 11.99 -14.56
C LEU A 161 -3.15 13.36 -14.92
N ALA A 162 -3.67 14.44 -14.33
CA ALA A 162 -3.09 15.79 -14.50
C ALA A 162 -1.70 15.93 -13.87
N LYS A 163 -1.38 15.11 -12.88
CA LYS A 163 -0.12 15.18 -12.12
C LYS A 163 0.71 13.90 -12.17
N ASN A 164 0.12 12.81 -12.66
CA ASN A 164 0.74 11.48 -12.64
C ASN A 164 0.62 10.82 -14.02
N THR A 165 1.51 9.88 -14.30
CA THR A 165 1.52 9.11 -15.55
C THR A 165 0.96 7.71 -15.32
N LEU A 166 -0.06 7.32 -16.06
CA LEU A 166 -0.52 5.94 -16.12
C LEU A 166 0.48 5.12 -16.96
N LEU A 167 1.17 4.18 -16.32
CA LEU A 167 2.17 3.34 -16.98
C LEU A 167 1.56 2.11 -17.64
N ALA A 168 0.56 1.50 -17.00
CA ALA A 168 -0.11 0.31 -17.50
C ALA A 168 -1.52 0.18 -16.92
N SER A 169 -2.40 -0.43 -17.71
CA SER A 169 -3.69 -0.95 -17.25
C SER A 169 -3.76 -2.43 -17.63
N ILE A 170 -3.93 -3.29 -16.65
CA ILE A 170 -3.86 -4.74 -16.80
C ILE A 170 -5.21 -5.32 -16.44
N LYS A 171 -5.86 -5.96 -17.40
CA LYS A 171 -7.11 -6.68 -17.16
C LYS A 171 -6.79 -8.01 -16.47
N MET A 172 -7.37 -8.21 -15.30
CA MET A 172 -7.19 -9.45 -14.54
C MET A 172 -8.16 -10.54 -15.02
N PRO A 173 -7.77 -11.83 -14.92
CA PRO A 173 -8.69 -12.94 -15.19
C PRO A 173 -9.89 -12.91 -14.23
N ILE A 174 -11.07 -13.26 -14.75
CA ILE A 174 -12.34 -13.20 -13.97
C ILE A 174 -12.32 -14.18 -12.79
N ASP A 175 -11.59 -15.28 -12.93
CA ASP A 175 -11.47 -16.35 -11.94
C ASP A 175 -10.50 -16.06 -10.79
N LEU A 176 -9.79 -14.92 -10.82
CA LEU A 176 -8.84 -14.55 -9.78
C LEU A 176 -9.50 -14.39 -8.38
N PHE A 177 -10.79 -14.05 -8.35
CA PHE A 177 -11.57 -13.84 -7.13
C PHE A 177 -12.72 -14.85 -6.99
N ILE A 178 -12.56 -16.08 -7.45
CA ILE A 178 -13.57 -17.13 -7.38
C ILE A 178 -14.12 -17.26 -5.95
N GLY A 179 -15.45 -17.18 -5.82
CA GLY A 179 -16.18 -17.35 -4.56
C GLY A 179 -16.21 -16.14 -3.63
N LYS A 180 -15.57 -15.01 -3.97
CA LYS A 180 -15.58 -13.80 -3.14
C LYS A 180 -16.21 -12.57 -3.80
N SER A 181 -16.25 -12.48 -5.10
CA SER A 181 -16.99 -11.42 -5.79
C SER A 181 -17.24 -11.75 -7.26
N SER A 182 -18.38 -11.32 -7.78
CA SER A 182 -18.72 -11.33 -9.21
C SER A 182 -18.19 -10.10 -9.96
N VAL A 183 -17.21 -9.41 -9.39
CA VAL A 183 -16.73 -8.12 -9.90
C VAL A 183 -15.57 -8.33 -10.85
N GLN A 184 -15.68 -7.78 -12.06
CA GLN A 184 -14.55 -7.67 -12.99
C GLN A 184 -13.58 -6.59 -12.52
N THR A 185 -12.35 -6.96 -12.32
CA THR A 185 -11.23 -6.06 -11.97
C THR A 185 -10.25 -5.91 -13.12
#